data_751b5be23fd329ea884b02e285b7c881
#
_entry.id   751b5be23fd329ea884b02e285b7c881
#
_cell.length_a   1.000
_cell.length_b   1.000
_cell.length_c   1.000
_cell.angle_alpha   90.00
_cell.angle_beta   90.00
_cell.angle_gamma   90.00
#
_symmetry.space_group_name_H-M   'P 1'
#
loop_
_entity.id
_entity.type
_entity.pdbx_description
1 polymer ?
#
loop_
_entity_poly.entity_id
_entity_poly.type
_entity_poly.pdbx_seq_one_letter_code
_entity_poly.pdbx_strand_id
1 'polypeptide(L)'
;MLVLYMPYADLNQAMLAGSIDAMSQSEPQAAQAINKGFGVELLKPYDTPIGEPVRTLVMTEKMYKEKPDVALRVMKLFVEATRTFIDKPQLAE
;
A
#
# COMPACT_ATOMS: atom_id res chain seq x y z
N MET A 1 24.84 9.82 2.77
CA MET A 1 23.69 8.90 2.59
C MET A 1 23.65 8.44 1.14
N LEU A 2 23.61 7.15 0.90
CA LEU A 2 23.47 6.57 -0.44
C LEU A 2 22.02 6.09 -0.62
N VAL A 3 21.35 6.52 -1.69
CA VAL A 3 20.00 6.07 -2.03
C VAL A 3 20.08 5.05 -3.15
N LEU A 4 19.52 3.87 -2.92
CA LEU A 4 19.46 2.77 -3.88
C LEU A 4 18.01 2.55 -4.32
N TYR A 5 17.81 2.33 -5.61
CA TYR A 5 16.51 1.94 -6.16
C TYR A 5 16.48 0.44 -6.43
N MET A 6 15.51 -0.25 -5.86
CA MET A 6 15.32 -1.69 -6.09
C MET A 6 13.83 -2.05 -6.07
N PRO A 7 13.43 -3.19 -6.64
CA PRO A 7 12.05 -3.67 -6.59
C PRO A 7 11.55 -3.87 -5.16
N TYR A 8 10.28 -3.60 -4.91
CA TYR A 8 9.66 -3.78 -3.58
C TYR A 8 9.82 -5.21 -3.03
N ALA A 9 9.82 -6.21 -3.92
CA ALA A 9 10.00 -7.60 -3.53
C ALA A 9 11.38 -7.89 -2.90
N ASP A 10 12.40 -7.14 -3.28
CA ASP A 10 13.78 -7.37 -2.87
C ASP A 10 14.18 -6.60 -1.61
N LEU A 11 13.40 -5.55 -1.26
CA LEU A 11 13.72 -4.66 -0.12
C LEU A 11 13.84 -5.40 1.21
N ASN A 12 12.89 -6.29 1.52
CA ASN A 12 12.91 -7.04 2.77
C ASN A 12 14.13 -7.97 2.86
N GLN A 13 14.51 -8.59 1.74
CA GLN A 13 15.70 -9.45 1.69
C GLN A 13 16.99 -8.64 1.85
N ALA A 14 17.07 -7.48 1.22
CA ALA A 14 18.22 -6.59 1.35
C ALA A 14 18.40 -6.09 2.79
N MET A 15 17.30 -5.74 3.46
CA MET A 15 17.34 -5.35 4.88
C MET A 15 17.72 -6.51 5.78
N LEU A 16 17.15 -7.69 5.59
CA LEU A 16 17.48 -8.88 6.36
C LEU A 16 18.94 -9.28 6.18
N ALA A 17 19.50 -9.12 4.99
CA ALA A 17 20.91 -9.37 4.69
C ALA A 17 21.87 -8.28 5.20
N GLY A 18 21.35 -7.17 5.75
CA GLY A 18 22.16 -6.05 6.20
C GLY A 18 22.79 -5.24 5.06
N SER A 19 22.27 -5.37 3.84
CA SER A 19 22.77 -4.64 2.68
C SER A 19 22.25 -3.20 2.62
N ILE A 20 21.20 -2.89 3.35
CA ILE A 20 20.62 -1.57 3.52
C ILE A 20 20.27 -1.30 4.98
N ASP A 21 20.37 -0.06 5.40
CA ASP A 21 20.10 0.36 6.78
C ASP A 21 18.65 0.81 6.98
N ALA A 22 18.00 1.30 5.92
CA ALA A 22 16.62 1.76 5.94
C ALA A 22 15.97 1.56 4.56
N MET A 23 14.66 1.46 4.55
CA MET A 23 13.88 1.32 3.31
C MET A 23 12.55 2.07 3.40
N SER A 24 12.06 2.52 2.25
CA SER A 24 10.66 2.90 2.07
C SER A 24 9.92 1.70 1.49
N GLN A 25 8.96 1.17 2.23
CA GLN A 25 8.26 -0.06 1.87
C GLN A 25 6.74 0.14 1.93
N SER A 26 6.01 -0.62 1.15
CA SER A 26 4.54 -0.65 1.15
C SER A 26 4.01 -1.87 1.93
N GLU A 27 2.72 -1.82 2.26
CA GLU A 27 2.04 -2.97 2.84
C GLU A 27 1.69 -4.02 1.76
N PRO A 28 1.69 -5.32 2.09
CA PRO A 28 1.92 -5.92 3.41
C PRO A 28 3.39 -6.19 3.77
N GLN A 29 4.34 -5.82 2.93
CA GLN A 29 5.77 -6.12 3.11
C GLN A 29 6.37 -5.38 4.32
N ALA A 30 5.92 -4.15 4.60
CA ALA A 30 6.35 -3.41 5.78
C ALA A 30 5.93 -4.12 7.07
N ALA A 31 4.66 -4.52 7.17
CA ALA A 31 4.16 -5.30 8.31
C ALA A 31 4.94 -6.63 8.49
N GLN A 32 5.31 -7.29 7.39
CA GLN A 32 6.11 -8.51 7.46
C GLN A 32 7.48 -8.28 8.09
N ALA A 33 8.16 -7.18 7.76
CA ALA A 33 9.46 -6.83 8.33
C ALA A 33 9.37 -6.60 9.84
N ILE A 34 8.32 -5.89 10.26
CA ILE A 34 8.05 -5.57 11.67
C ILE A 34 7.70 -6.85 12.46
N ASN A 35 6.74 -7.64 11.95
CA ASN A 35 6.27 -8.85 12.61
C ASN A 35 7.35 -9.93 12.74
N LYS A 36 8.27 -10.00 11.78
CA LYS A 36 9.44 -10.90 11.83
C LYS A 36 10.61 -10.34 12.63
N GLY A 37 10.52 -9.11 13.12
CA GLY A 37 11.50 -8.50 14.03
C GLY A 37 12.80 -8.03 13.39
N PHE A 38 12.86 -7.89 12.06
CA PHE A 38 14.06 -7.35 11.40
C PHE A 38 13.90 -5.91 10.90
N GLY A 39 12.76 -5.29 11.17
CA GLY A 39 12.47 -3.89 10.85
C GLY A 39 11.72 -3.19 11.97
N VAL A 40 11.91 -1.88 12.08
CA VAL A 40 11.21 -1.00 13.01
C VAL A 40 10.58 0.12 12.20
N GLU A 41 9.31 0.41 12.44
CA GLU A 41 8.63 1.53 11.80
C GLU A 41 9.17 2.85 12.34
N LEU A 42 9.57 3.74 11.45
CA LEU A 42 10.05 5.08 11.77
C LEU A 42 8.97 6.15 11.52
N LEU A 43 8.26 6.06 10.41
CA LEU A 43 7.27 7.05 9.99
C LEU A 43 6.31 6.45 8.98
N LYS A 44 5.05 6.79 9.10
CA LYS A 44 4.02 6.55 8.09
C LYS A 44 3.70 7.86 7.36
N PRO A 45 3.44 7.83 6.04
CA PRO A 45 3.08 9.04 5.29
C PRO A 45 1.87 9.79 5.87
N TYR A 46 0.87 9.07 6.39
CA TYR A 46 -0.32 9.67 6.99
C TYR A 46 -0.11 10.22 8.40
N ASP A 47 1.05 9.99 9.03
CA ASP A 47 1.44 10.63 10.28
C ASP A 47 2.07 12.02 10.04
N THR A 48 2.25 12.40 8.78
CA THR A 48 2.74 13.73 8.40
C THR A 48 1.58 14.71 8.23
N PRO A 49 1.77 16.02 8.43
CA PRO A 49 0.71 17.02 8.29
C PRO A 49 0.08 17.08 6.89
N ILE A 50 0.81 16.67 5.87
CA ILE A 50 0.37 16.72 4.47
C ILE A 50 -0.39 15.43 4.11
N GLY A 51 -0.05 14.30 4.73
CA GLY A 51 -0.48 12.99 4.31
C GLY A 51 0.04 12.62 2.91
N GLU A 52 -0.24 11.42 2.45
CA GLU A 52 0.10 10.99 1.10
C GLU A 52 -0.98 10.04 0.56
N PRO A 53 -1.54 10.29 -0.64
CA PRO A 53 -2.39 9.32 -1.30
C PRO A 53 -1.52 8.15 -1.80
N VAL A 54 -1.61 7.01 -1.12
CA VAL A 54 -0.77 5.84 -1.44
C VAL A 54 -1.24 5.11 -2.68
N ARG A 55 -2.55 5.11 -2.94
CA ARG A 55 -3.15 4.39 -4.08
C ARG A 55 -4.34 5.13 -4.66
N THR A 56 -4.54 4.95 -5.94
CA THR A 56 -5.66 5.54 -6.70
C THR A 56 -6.28 4.46 -7.57
N LEU A 57 -7.61 4.44 -7.66
CA LEU A 57 -8.30 3.66 -8.67
C LEU A 57 -8.20 4.39 -10.01
N VAL A 58 -7.70 3.70 -11.01
CA VAL A 58 -7.51 4.24 -12.36
C VAL A 58 -8.27 3.39 -13.36
N MET A 59 -8.92 4.03 -14.30
CA MET A 59 -9.55 3.37 -15.44
C MET A 59 -9.16 4.07 -16.74
N THR A 60 -9.33 3.40 -17.86
CA THR A 60 -9.10 4.01 -19.17
C THR A 60 -10.21 5.04 -19.47
N GLU A 61 -9.85 6.10 -20.19
CA GLU A 61 -10.81 7.10 -20.65
C GLU A 61 -11.92 6.46 -21.51
N LYS A 62 -11.56 5.47 -22.32
CA LYS A 62 -12.51 4.67 -23.10
C LYS A 62 -13.56 3.99 -22.21
N MET A 63 -13.13 3.31 -21.14
CA MET A 63 -14.06 2.66 -20.19
C MET A 63 -14.99 3.69 -19.54
N TYR A 64 -14.43 4.81 -19.10
CA TYR A 64 -15.22 5.88 -18.48
C TYR A 64 -16.27 6.47 -19.41
N LYS A 65 -15.95 6.70 -20.68
CA LYS A 65 -16.86 7.27 -21.67
C LYS A 65 -17.89 6.28 -22.21
N GLU A 66 -17.46 5.05 -22.51
CA GLU A 66 -18.31 4.05 -23.17
C GLU A 66 -19.16 3.22 -22.19
N LYS A 67 -18.68 3.04 -20.96
CA LYS A 67 -19.33 2.18 -19.95
C LYS A 67 -19.38 2.84 -18.56
N PRO A 68 -19.98 4.03 -18.44
CA PRO A 68 -20.01 4.75 -17.16
C PRO A 68 -20.80 4.01 -16.07
N ASP A 69 -21.78 3.18 -16.43
CA ASP A 69 -22.53 2.33 -15.52
C ASP A 69 -21.64 1.26 -14.87
N VAL A 70 -20.72 0.68 -15.63
CA VAL A 70 -19.73 -0.29 -15.12
C VAL A 70 -18.76 0.40 -14.16
N ALA A 71 -18.25 1.57 -14.53
CA ALA A 71 -17.38 2.37 -13.67
C ALA A 71 -18.06 2.69 -12.32
N LEU A 72 -19.33 3.11 -12.36
CA LEU A 72 -20.09 3.40 -11.14
C LEU A 72 -20.29 2.15 -10.26
N ARG A 73 -20.59 1.00 -10.86
CA ARG A 73 -20.73 -0.27 -10.10
C ARG A 73 -19.42 -0.67 -9.43
N VAL A 74 -18.30 -0.56 -10.14
CA VAL A 74 -16.98 -0.84 -9.55
C VAL A 74 -16.70 0.07 -8.37
N MET A 75 -16.96 1.38 -8.50
CA MET A 75 -16.80 2.34 -7.40
C MET A 75 -17.68 2.00 -6.19
N LYS A 76 -18.94 1.64 -6.41
CA LYS A 76 -19.85 1.23 -5.33
C LYS A 76 -19.34 -0.01 -4.61
N LEU A 77 -18.92 -1.04 -5.34
CA LEU A 77 -18.37 -2.26 -4.77
C LEU A 77 -17.10 -1.99 -3.96
N PHE A 78 -16.24 -1.10 -4.44
CA PHE A 78 -15.03 -0.71 -3.72
C PHE A 78 -15.36 -0.01 -2.39
N VAL A 79 -16.33 0.91 -2.39
CA VAL A 79 -16.79 1.58 -1.17
C VAL A 79 -17.42 0.59 -0.19
N GLU A 80 -18.25 -0.32 -0.67
CA GLU A 80 -18.88 -1.36 0.16
C GLU A 80 -17.83 -2.30 0.76
N ALA A 81 -16.85 -2.74 -0.01
CA ALA A 81 -15.75 -3.55 0.48
C ALA A 81 -14.95 -2.81 1.57
N THR A 82 -14.63 -1.55 1.33
CA THR A 82 -13.91 -0.72 2.31
C THR A 82 -14.69 -0.59 3.61
N ARG A 83 -15.99 -0.33 3.56
CA ARG A 83 -16.86 -0.29 4.74
C ARG A 83 -16.87 -1.63 5.48
N THR A 84 -16.96 -2.73 4.74
CA THR A 84 -16.94 -4.08 5.31
C THR A 84 -15.65 -4.33 6.11
N PHE A 85 -14.49 -3.92 5.60
CA PHE A 85 -13.22 -4.05 6.32
C PHE A 85 -13.12 -3.10 7.54
N ILE A 86 -13.72 -1.91 7.46
CA ILE A 86 -13.80 -1.01 8.63
C ILE A 86 -14.66 -1.61 9.72
N ASP A 87 -15.82 -2.18 9.37
CA ASP A 87 -16.75 -2.78 10.32
C ASP A 87 -16.29 -4.14 10.86
N LYS A 88 -15.51 -4.87 10.07
CA LYS A 88 -15.00 -6.21 10.37
C LYS A 88 -13.51 -6.31 10.04
N PRO A 89 -12.63 -5.66 10.83
CA PRO A 89 -11.20 -5.62 10.54
C PRO A 89 -10.54 -7.01 10.51
N GLN A 90 -11.11 -7.99 11.21
CA GLN A 90 -10.61 -9.37 11.20
C GLN A 90 -10.66 -10.04 9.82
N LEU A 91 -11.40 -9.51 8.86
CA LEU A 91 -11.42 -10.04 7.48
C LEU A 91 -10.19 -9.62 6.67
N ALA A 92 -9.39 -8.69 7.18
CA ALA A 92 -8.18 -8.20 6.53
C ALA A 92 -6.89 -8.85 7.06
N GLU A 93 -7.01 -9.76 8.04
CA GLU A 93 -5.89 -10.53 8.64
C GLU A 93 -5.57 -11.82 7.79
#